data_eeed5a1680f03f7f821e28b3c77d95f7
#
_entry.id   eeed5a1680f03f7f821e28b3c77d95f7
#
_cell.length_a   1.000
_cell.length_b   1.000
_cell.length_c   1.000
_cell.angle_alpha   90.00
_cell.angle_beta   90.00
_cell.angle_gamma   90.00
#
_symmetry.space_group_name_H-M   'P 1'
#
loop_
_entity.id
_entity.type
_entity.pdbx_description
1 polymer ?
#
loop_
_entity_poly.entity_id
_entity_poly.type
_entity_poly.pdbx_seq_one_letter_code
_entity_poly.pdbx_strand_id
1 'polypeptide(L)'
;PGSLNKTCIDAKFPKESFEKFQKAVSKDEKLKLLKKFKSDIKNHISTVQEKYLISGETSDIALIFIPSEQVYLEIFRLFPELSETFYVTKVFLVSPTTLWIILNSIESLIRDKKIQNNATFIFQHLKELLETYKSTSS
;
A
#
# COMPACT_ATOMS: atom_id res chain seq x y z
N PRO A 1 9.06 13.96 18.31
CA PRO A 1 7.69 13.55 18.33
C PRO A 1 7.46 12.57 17.22
N GLY A 2 7.04 11.45 17.61
CA GLY A 2 6.94 10.32 16.74
C GLY A 2 5.90 10.48 15.67
N SER A 3 6.36 10.82 14.48
CA SER A 3 5.54 10.84 13.30
C SER A 3 4.84 9.50 13.10
N LEU A 4 5.47 8.42 13.54
CA LEU A 4 4.92 7.08 13.44
C LEU A 4 3.72 6.83 14.34
N ASN A 5 3.49 7.70 15.31
CA ASN A 5 2.32 7.56 16.18
C ASN A 5 1.02 7.88 15.47
N LYS A 6 1.09 8.44 14.26
CA LYS A 6 -0.08 8.88 13.51
C LYS A 6 -0.14 8.25 12.12
N THR A 7 -0.14 6.93 12.09
CA THR A 7 -0.33 6.19 10.85
C THR A 7 -1.79 5.79 10.76
N CYS A 8 -2.44 6.18 9.67
CA CYS A 8 -3.83 5.82 9.43
C CYS A 8 -3.91 4.56 8.58
N ILE A 9 -4.88 3.71 8.90
CA ILE A 9 -5.12 2.49 8.14
C ILE A 9 -6.55 2.55 7.62
N ASP A 10 -6.70 2.47 6.31
CA ASP A 10 -8.01 2.43 5.66
C ASP A 10 -8.18 1.05 5.05
N ALA A 11 -9.26 0.36 5.40
CA ALA A 11 -9.50 -1.01 4.96
C ALA A 11 -10.27 -1.10 3.64
N LYS A 12 -10.70 0.01 3.10
CA LYS A 12 -11.47 0.01 1.86
C LYS A 12 -10.58 -0.18 0.65
N PHE A 13 -11.02 -1.03 -0.25
CA PHE A 13 -10.30 -1.37 -1.46
C PHE A 13 -11.33 -1.60 -2.57
N PRO A 14 -11.09 -1.16 -3.82
CA PRO A 14 -12.04 -1.36 -4.92
C PRO A 14 -12.08 -2.82 -5.39
N LYS A 15 -12.53 -3.69 -4.51
CA LYS A 15 -12.57 -5.13 -4.74
C LYS A 15 -13.50 -5.50 -5.90
N GLU A 16 -14.62 -4.81 -6.01
CA GLU A 16 -15.61 -5.08 -7.05
C GLU A 16 -15.03 -4.85 -8.44
N SER A 17 -14.33 -3.74 -8.64
CA SER A 17 -13.67 -3.43 -9.89
C SER A 17 -12.65 -4.49 -10.27
N PHE A 18 -11.87 -4.94 -9.28
CA PHE A 18 -10.87 -5.97 -9.49
C PHE A 18 -11.49 -7.29 -9.89
N GLU A 19 -12.56 -7.70 -9.21
CA GLU A 19 -13.26 -8.94 -9.52
C GLU A 19 -13.86 -8.92 -10.92
N LYS A 20 -14.45 -7.80 -11.32
CA LYS A 20 -14.97 -7.64 -12.67
C LYS A 20 -13.89 -7.80 -13.72
N PHE A 21 -12.73 -7.21 -13.47
CA PHE A 21 -11.58 -7.36 -14.36
C PHE A 21 -11.16 -8.82 -14.48
N GLN A 22 -11.06 -9.52 -13.37
CA GLN A 22 -10.65 -10.92 -13.36
C GLN A 22 -11.61 -11.83 -14.11
N LYS A 23 -12.90 -11.53 -14.05
CA LYS A 23 -13.94 -12.34 -14.68
C LYS A 23 -14.16 -12.03 -16.16
N ALA A 24 -13.61 -10.94 -16.65
CA ALA A 24 -13.76 -10.55 -18.03
C ALA A 24 -13.13 -11.58 -18.96
N VAL A 25 -13.85 -11.92 -20.03
CA VAL A 25 -13.43 -12.96 -20.97
C VAL A 25 -12.79 -12.36 -22.22
N SER A 26 -13.41 -11.33 -22.79
CA SER A 26 -12.88 -10.73 -24.02
C SER A 26 -11.72 -9.79 -23.70
N LYS A 27 -10.81 -9.68 -24.66
CA LYS A 27 -9.64 -8.84 -24.55
C LYS A 27 -10.00 -7.37 -24.41
N ASP A 28 -10.98 -6.91 -25.18
CA ASP A 28 -11.42 -5.52 -25.16
C ASP A 28 -12.07 -5.17 -23.82
N GLU A 29 -12.89 -6.07 -23.31
CA GLU A 29 -13.53 -5.89 -22.02
C GLU A 29 -12.51 -5.86 -20.89
N LYS A 30 -11.51 -6.74 -20.94
CA LYS A 30 -10.43 -6.77 -19.96
C LYS A 30 -9.67 -5.45 -19.92
N LEU A 31 -9.33 -4.89 -21.08
CA LEU A 31 -8.62 -3.62 -21.14
C LEU A 31 -9.45 -2.49 -20.55
N LYS A 32 -10.74 -2.47 -20.86
CA LYS A 32 -11.64 -1.45 -20.34
C LYS A 32 -11.76 -1.54 -18.82
N LEU A 33 -11.94 -2.74 -18.31
CA LEU A 33 -12.08 -2.97 -16.88
C LEU A 33 -10.77 -2.74 -16.14
N LEU A 34 -9.65 -3.00 -16.79
CA LEU A 34 -8.35 -2.70 -16.21
C LEU A 34 -8.15 -1.21 -16.01
N LYS A 35 -8.54 -0.42 -17.01
CA LYS A 35 -8.47 1.05 -16.91
C LYS A 35 -9.36 1.57 -15.80
N LYS A 36 -10.54 1.00 -15.66
CA LYS A 36 -11.46 1.39 -14.59
C LYS A 36 -10.89 1.05 -13.24
N PHE A 37 -10.33 -0.13 -13.08
CA PHE A 37 -9.72 -0.56 -11.83
C PHE A 37 -8.55 0.35 -11.45
N LYS A 38 -7.70 0.66 -12.40
CA LYS A 38 -6.57 1.56 -12.19
C LYS A 38 -7.04 2.96 -11.76
N SER A 39 -8.06 3.47 -12.40
CA SER A 39 -8.66 4.75 -12.05
C SER A 39 -9.25 4.71 -10.64
N ASP A 40 -9.94 3.64 -10.29
CA ASP A 40 -10.55 3.47 -8.97
C ASP A 40 -9.48 3.43 -7.87
N ILE A 41 -8.36 2.74 -8.12
CA ILE A 41 -7.24 2.72 -7.17
C ILE A 41 -6.64 4.11 -6.99
N LYS A 42 -6.39 4.81 -8.08
CA LYS A 42 -5.81 6.17 -8.01
C LYS A 42 -6.73 7.14 -7.28
N ASN A 43 -8.03 7.05 -7.56
CA ASN A 43 -9.02 7.88 -6.88
C ASN A 43 -9.07 7.57 -5.39
N HIS A 44 -8.99 6.31 -5.05
CA HIS A 44 -9.00 5.90 -3.65
C HIS A 44 -7.76 6.41 -2.92
N ILE A 45 -6.60 6.31 -3.54
CA ILE A 45 -5.36 6.85 -2.98
C ILE A 45 -5.48 8.35 -2.75
N SER A 46 -6.01 9.08 -3.73
CA SER A 46 -6.22 10.53 -3.61
C SER A 46 -7.18 10.87 -2.47
N THR A 47 -8.25 10.11 -2.35
CA THR A 47 -9.25 10.32 -1.29
C THR A 47 -8.62 10.11 0.08
N VAL A 48 -7.85 9.05 0.24
CA VAL A 48 -7.18 8.74 1.50
C VAL A 48 -6.13 9.82 1.81
N GLN A 49 -5.36 10.24 0.82
CA GLN A 49 -4.38 11.30 1.00
C GLN A 49 -5.02 12.59 1.49
N GLU A 50 -6.09 13.00 0.85
CA GLU A 50 -6.80 14.22 1.21
C GLU A 50 -7.39 14.12 2.60
N LYS A 51 -8.00 13.01 2.92
CA LYS A 51 -8.69 12.82 4.19
C LYS A 51 -7.72 12.78 5.38
N TYR A 52 -6.61 12.09 5.24
CA TYR A 52 -5.74 11.81 6.38
C TYR A 52 -4.44 12.59 6.42
N LEU A 53 -3.94 13.06 5.28
CA LEU A 53 -2.63 13.68 5.19
C LEU A 53 -2.69 15.18 4.91
N ILE A 54 -3.73 15.66 4.27
CA ILE A 54 -3.83 17.06 3.86
C ILE A 54 -4.82 17.84 4.70
N SER A 55 -5.97 17.25 5.03
CA SER A 55 -7.08 17.99 5.65
C SER A 55 -7.01 18.13 7.16
N GLY A 56 -5.83 18.16 7.73
CA GLY A 56 -5.66 18.46 9.15
C GLY A 56 -5.47 17.26 10.06
N GLU A 57 -5.70 16.07 9.57
CA GLU A 57 -5.26 14.88 10.29
C GLU A 57 -3.76 14.79 10.14
N THR A 58 -3.04 14.79 11.21
CA THR A 58 -1.59 14.94 11.17
C THR A 58 -0.85 13.61 11.02
N SER A 59 -1.33 12.77 10.13
CA SER A 59 -0.63 11.52 9.81
C SER A 59 0.48 11.78 8.80
N ASP A 60 1.61 11.13 8.98
CA ASP A 60 2.72 11.24 8.03
C ASP A 60 2.56 10.29 6.86
N ILE A 61 1.94 9.15 7.12
CA ILE A 61 1.64 8.16 6.07
C ILE A 61 0.25 7.59 6.31
N ALA A 62 -0.32 7.06 5.26
CA ALA A 62 -1.58 6.33 5.33
C ALA A 62 -1.43 4.99 4.63
N LEU A 63 -2.11 3.99 5.15
CA LEU A 63 -2.04 2.62 4.63
C LEU A 63 -3.42 2.19 4.14
N ILE A 64 -3.47 1.61 2.95
CA ILE A 64 -4.68 0.98 2.42
C ILE A 64 -4.49 -0.53 2.53
N PHE A 65 -5.34 -1.17 3.30
CA PHE A 65 -5.22 -2.59 3.56
C PHE A 65 -5.90 -3.42 2.47
N ILE A 66 -5.15 -4.34 1.88
CA ILE A 66 -5.66 -5.30 0.92
C ILE A 66 -5.61 -6.67 1.58
N PRO A 67 -6.77 -7.27 1.89
CA PRO A 67 -6.82 -8.47 2.73
C PRO A 67 -6.32 -9.76 2.07
N SER A 68 -5.86 -9.70 0.83
CA SER A 68 -5.36 -10.88 0.11
C SER A 68 -3.95 -10.63 -0.41
N GLU A 69 -3.01 -11.48 -0.02
CA GLU A 69 -1.64 -11.43 -0.54
C GLU A 69 -1.61 -11.58 -2.05
N GLN A 70 -2.43 -12.47 -2.58
CA GLN A 70 -2.48 -12.76 -3.99
C GLN A 70 -2.97 -11.55 -4.79
N VAL A 71 -4.01 -10.89 -4.31
CA VAL A 71 -4.53 -9.68 -4.93
C VAL A 71 -3.50 -8.57 -4.87
N TYR A 72 -2.83 -8.43 -3.73
CA TYR A 72 -1.78 -7.43 -3.52
C TYR A 72 -0.67 -7.58 -4.57
N LEU A 73 -0.16 -8.78 -4.74
CA LEU A 73 0.89 -9.04 -5.72
C LEU A 73 0.41 -8.81 -7.16
N GLU A 74 -0.82 -9.19 -7.43
CA GLU A 74 -1.40 -9.00 -8.76
C GLU A 74 -1.53 -7.51 -9.11
N ILE A 75 -1.91 -6.69 -8.14
CA ILE A 75 -2.01 -5.24 -8.35
C ILE A 75 -0.66 -4.67 -8.77
N PHE A 76 0.41 -5.05 -8.09
CA PHE A 76 1.75 -4.55 -8.43
C PHE A 76 2.25 -5.10 -9.76
N ARG A 77 1.84 -6.31 -10.11
CA ARG A 77 2.15 -6.86 -11.41
C ARG A 77 1.50 -6.07 -12.54
N LEU A 78 0.24 -5.68 -12.32
CA LEU A 78 -0.54 -4.92 -13.32
C LEU A 78 -0.13 -3.45 -13.38
N PHE A 79 0.25 -2.87 -12.27
CA PHE A 79 0.55 -1.43 -12.17
C PHE A 79 1.86 -1.19 -11.44
N PRO A 80 3.00 -1.49 -12.08
CA PRO A 80 4.29 -1.27 -11.41
C PRO A 80 4.57 0.18 -11.05
N GLU A 81 3.91 1.12 -11.73
CA GLU A 81 4.06 2.54 -11.45
C GLU A 81 3.47 2.99 -10.11
N LEU A 82 2.69 2.13 -9.45
CA LEU A 82 2.12 2.49 -8.15
C LEU A 82 3.19 2.74 -7.09
N SER A 83 4.34 2.08 -7.19
CA SER A 83 5.41 2.29 -6.23
C SER A 83 5.91 3.73 -6.22
N GLU A 84 5.95 4.38 -7.39
CA GLU A 84 6.33 5.79 -7.48
C GLU A 84 5.24 6.69 -6.87
N THR A 85 3.99 6.34 -7.09
CA THR A 85 2.86 7.06 -6.52
C THR A 85 2.94 7.09 -4.99
N PHE A 86 3.39 6.01 -4.38
CA PHE A 86 3.51 5.93 -2.92
C PHE A 86 4.45 6.98 -2.36
N TYR A 87 5.59 7.19 -3.00
CA TYR A 87 6.54 8.20 -2.55
C TYR A 87 5.95 9.60 -2.57
N VAL A 88 5.19 9.90 -3.60
CA VAL A 88 4.61 11.24 -3.76
C VAL A 88 3.43 11.45 -2.83
N THR A 89 2.54 10.48 -2.75
CA THR A 89 1.29 10.63 -1.99
C THR A 89 1.44 10.29 -0.51
N LYS A 90 2.43 9.51 -0.14
CA LYS A 90 2.59 8.95 1.21
C LYS A 90 1.44 8.01 1.60
N VAL A 91 0.75 7.48 0.60
CA VAL A 91 -0.30 6.47 0.80
C VAL A 91 0.21 5.16 0.23
N PHE A 92 0.26 4.12 1.06
CA PHE A 92 0.84 2.82 0.70
C PHE A 92 -0.22 1.73 0.75
N LEU A 93 -0.18 0.84 -0.24
CA LEU A 93 -0.99 -0.36 -0.21
C LEU A 93 -0.25 -1.43 0.58
N VAL A 94 -0.94 -2.09 1.49
CA VAL A 94 -0.33 -3.14 2.31
C VAL A 94 -1.21 -4.39 2.31
N SER A 95 -0.56 -5.52 2.40
CA SER A 95 -1.19 -6.84 2.56
C SER A 95 -1.11 -7.25 4.03
N PRO A 96 -1.71 -8.38 4.41
CA PRO A 96 -1.55 -8.88 5.78
C PRO A 96 -0.07 -9.04 6.17
N THR A 97 0.76 -9.58 5.30
CA THR A 97 2.18 -9.77 5.59
C THR A 97 2.91 -8.43 5.71
N THR A 98 2.71 -7.52 4.76
CA THR A 98 3.41 -6.23 4.79
C THR A 98 2.92 -5.36 5.95
N LEU A 99 1.65 -5.45 6.30
CA LEU A 99 1.13 -4.74 7.47
C LEU A 99 1.80 -5.23 8.75
N TRP A 100 1.91 -6.55 8.89
CA TRP A 100 2.58 -7.14 10.06
C TRP A 100 4.02 -6.67 10.16
N ILE A 101 4.73 -6.64 9.03
CA ILE A 101 6.10 -6.16 8.95
C ILE A 101 6.21 -4.69 9.39
N ILE A 102 5.29 -3.85 8.91
CA ILE A 102 5.27 -2.43 9.27
C ILE A 102 5.06 -2.26 10.77
N LEU A 103 4.10 -2.99 11.34
CA LEU A 103 3.82 -2.88 12.77
C LEU A 103 5.01 -3.30 13.62
N ASN A 104 5.70 -4.36 13.23
CA ASN A 104 6.91 -4.78 13.93
C ASN A 104 8.05 -3.75 13.77
N SER A 105 8.16 -3.14 12.62
CA SER A 105 9.18 -2.12 12.37
C SER A 105 8.93 -0.88 13.23
N ILE A 106 7.68 -0.46 13.36
CA ILE A 106 7.30 0.67 14.20
C ILE A 106 7.63 0.37 15.66
N GLU A 107 7.31 -0.82 16.12
CA GLU A 107 7.62 -1.22 17.49
C GLU A 107 9.12 -1.17 17.75
N SER A 108 9.93 -1.68 16.82
CA SER A 108 11.38 -1.62 16.91
C SER A 108 11.90 -0.19 16.97
N LEU A 109 11.35 0.67 16.14
CA LEU A 109 11.74 2.08 16.09
C LEU A 109 11.47 2.79 17.41
N ILE A 110 10.30 2.54 17.98
CA ILE A 110 9.92 3.13 19.26
C ILE A 110 10.86 2.64 20.37
N ARG A 111 11.22 1.36 20.32
CA ARG A 111 12.06 0.75 21.32
C ARG A 111 13.49 1.26 21.28
N ASP A 112 14.05 1.38 20.11
CA ASP A 112 15.46 1.76 19.95
C ASP A 112 15.72 3.25 20.12
N LYS A 113 14.75 4.08 19.77
CA LYS A 113 14.87 5.55 19.86
C LYS A 113 16.08 6.14 19.12
N LYS A 114 16.69 5.37 18.23
CA LYS A 114 17.89 5.77 17.51
C LYS A 114 17.66 6.14 16.06
N ILE A 115 16.51 5.82 15.53
CA ILE A 115 16.25 5.98 14.11
C ILE A 115 15.56 7.31 13.87
N GLN A 116 16.21 8.17 13.10
CA GLN A 116 15.77 9.54 12.90
C GLN A 116 14.88 9.71 11.66
N ASN A 117 15.15 8.96 10.62
CA ASN A 117 14.33 9.02 9.41
C ASN A 117 13.47 7.76 9.30
N ASN A 118 12.37 7.80 10.02
CA ASN A 118 11.52 6.62 10.19
C ASN A 118 10.88 6.14 8.90
N ALA A 119 10.45 7.07 8.03
CA ALA A 119 9.79 6.69 6.78
C ALA A 119 10.73 5.93 5.86
N THR A 120 11.96 6.44 5.70
CA THR A 120 12.97 5.78 4.87
C THR A 120 13.34 4.42 5.43
N PHE A 121 13.49 4.34 6.75
CA PHE A 121 13.83 3.07 7.40
C PHE A 121 12.74 2.04 7.19
N ILE A 122 11.48 2.40 7.39
CA ILE A 122 10.36 1.48 7.20
C ILE A 122 10.34 0.99 5.74
N PHE A 123 10.53 1.89 4.80
CA PHE A 123 10.53 1.56 3.38
C PHE A 123 11.61 0.56 3.06
N GLN A 124 12.82 0.82 3.52
CA GLN A 124 13.96 -0.05 3.28
C GLN A 124 13.76 -1.42 3.93
N HIS A 125 13.23 -1.43 5.13
CA HIS A 125 12.95 -2.65 5.87
C HIS A 125 11.90 -3.51 5.15
N LEU A 126 10.84 -2.86 4.64
CA LEU A 126 9.83 -3.53 3.84
C LEU A 126 10.43 -4.15 2.59
N LYS A 127 11.30 -3.40 1.92
CA LYS A 127 11.96 -3.89 0.71
C LYS A 127 12.79 -5.13 0.98
N GLU A 128 13.58 -5.12 2.05
CA GLU A 128 14.40 -6.26 2.44
C GLU A 128 13.56 -7.49 2.77
N LEU A 129 12.46 -7.29 3.48
CA LEU A 129 11.61 -8.39 3.88
C LEU A 129 10.84 -8.97 2.71
N LEU A 130 10.42 -8.13 1.76
CA LEU A 130 9.79 -8.62 0.54
C LEU A 130 10.76 -9.45 -0.29
N GLU A 131 12.02 -9.05 -0.36
CA GLU A 131 13.04 -9.83 -1.06
C GLU A 131 13.27 -11.18 -0.38
N THR A 132 13.32 -11.19 0.95
CA THR A 132 13.44 -12.43 1.72
C THR A 132 12.24 -13.32 1.49
N TYR A 133 11.05 -12.77 1.49
CA TYR A 133 9.82 -13.53 1.23
C TYR A 133 9.85 -14.15 -0.16
N LYS A 134 10.28 -13.41 -1.17
CA LYS A 134 10.39 -13.93 -2.52
C LYS A 134 11.38 -15.09 -2.61
N SER A 135 12.50 -14.99 -1.88
CA SER A 135 13.50 -16.05 -1.85
C SER A 135 12.98 -17.33 -1.24
N THR A 136 12.14 -17.22 -0.20
CA THR A 136 11.65 -18.40 0.51
C THR A 136 10.40 -19.00 -0.13
N SER A 137 9.64 -18.22 -0.88
CA SER A 137 8.40 -18.70 -1.48
C SER A 137 8.55 -19.34 -2.84
N SER A 138 9.74 -19.29 -3.41
CA SER A 138 10.01 -19.87 -4.73
C SER A 138 10.23 -21.38 -4.69
#